data_fe0aa43589aa00bcd620524522f77813
#
_entry.id   fe0aa43589aa00bcd620524522f77813
#
_cell.length_a   1.000
_cell.length_b   1.000
_cell.length_c   1.000
_cell.angle_alpha   90.00
_cell.angle_beta   90.00
_cell.angle_gamma   90.00
#
_symmetry.space_group_name_H-M   'P 1'
#
loop_
_entity.id
_entity.type
_entity.pdbx_description
1 polymer ?
#
loop_
_entity_poly.entity_id
_entity_poly.type
_entity_poly.pdbx_seq_one_letter_code
_entity_poly.pdbx_strand_id
1 'polypeptide(L)'
;MLMVSLILTTYNSLPNIQRTLESIECQDYPEIEVIIKDGGSTDGTLDVIKSYENKSKYSVRWVNCPDTGIYDAMNQGYALSTGNIIAFFNDTFTKNDAVQKIVDLIEKTTDCVGAHADLIYATDEKIIRYWKMGQQKSIYTGWMPGHPTLFLKREIYEKYGLYKIDYKISADYEFMI
;
A
#
# COMPACT_ATOMS: atom_id res chain seq x y z
N MET A 1 -4.73 -13.61 -14.20
CA MET A 1 -4.05 -13.15 -12.97
C MET A 1 -4.59 -11.78 -12.62
N LEU A 2 -4.76 -11.48 -11.35
CA LEU A 2 -5.26 -10.17 -10.89
C LEU A 2 -4.10 -9.18 -10.81
N MET A 3 -4.24 -8.02 -11.40
CA MET A 3 -3.24 -6.96 -11.26
C MET A 3 -3.35 -6.30 -9.89
N VAL A 4 -2.22 -6.09 -9.22
CA VAL A 4 -2.12 -5.43 -7.91
C VAL A 4 -1.53 -4.05 -8.10
N SER A 5 -2.26 -3.00 -7.68
CA SER A 5 -1.73 -1.64 -7.58
C SER A 5 -1.16 -1.41 -6.18
N LEU A 6 0.14 -1.25 -6.10
CA LEU A 6 0.82 -0.76 -4.89
C LEU A 6 0.90 0.76 -4.98
N ILE A 7 0.15 1.45 -4.14
CA ILE A 7 0.04 2.91 -4.12
C ILE A 7 0.88 3.45 -2.97
N LEU A 8 1.92 4.20 -3.30
CA LEU A 8 2.82 4.86 -2.36
C LEU A 8 2.51 6.35 -2.31
N THR A 9 2.43 6.89 -1.10
CA THR A 9 2.34 8.34 -0.86
C THR A 9 3.61 8.81 -0.20
N THR A 10 4.28 9.81 -0.78
CA THR A 10 5.59 10.28 -0.31
C THR A 10 5.63 11.79 -0.13
N TYR A 11 6.35 12.22 0.89
CA TYR A 11 6.74 13.60 1.09
C TYR A 11 8.02 13.63 1.94
N ASN A 12 9.14 14.07 1.34
CA ASN A 12 10.45 14.08 1.98
C ASN A 12 10.77 12.74 2.67
N SER A 13 10.78 11.67 1.88
CA SER A 13 10.75 10.28 2.38
C SER A 13 12.10 9.55 2.30
N LEU A 14 13.21 10.25 2.02
CA LEU A 14 14.55 9.64 2.10
C LEU A 14 14.94 9.35 3.55
N PRO A 15 15.60 8.20 3.84
CA PRO A 15 15.94 7.08 2.94
C PRO A 15 14.84 6.02 2.80
N ASN A 16 13.69 6.17 3.44
CA ASN A 16 12.66 5.14 3.55
C ASN A 16 12.10 4.69 2.19
N ILE A 17 11.85 5.64 1.28
CA ILE A 17 11.32 5.34 -0.06
C ILE A 17 12.20 4.34 -0.82
N GLN A 18 13.52 4.44 -0.68
CA GLN A 18 14.44 3.53 -1.36
C GLN A 18 14.25 2.08 -0.88
N ARG A 19 14.17 1.85 0.44
CA ARG A 19 13.94 0.51 1.02
C ARG A 19 12.60 -0.07 0.59
N THR A 20 11.55 0.77 0.59
CA THR A 20 10.21 0.37 0.14
C THR A 20 10.25 -0.12 -1.31
N LEU A 21 10.82 0.68 -2.23
CA LEU A 21 10.90 0.36 -3.65
C LEU A 21 11.77 -0.88 -3.92
N GLU A 22 12.91 -1.03 -3.23
CA GLU A 22 13.74 -2.23 -3.30
C GLU A 22 12.97 -3.48 -2.86
N SER A 23 12.17 -3.41 -1.81
CA SER A 23 11.36 -4.54 -1.34
C SER A 23 10.23 -4.91 -2.30
N ILE A 24 9.67 -3.93 -3.00
CA ILE A 24 8.68 -4.16 -4.07
C ILE A 24 9.36 -4.87 -5.24
N GLU A 25 10.55 -4.42 -5.67
CA GLU A 25 11.29 -5.01 -6.77
C GLU A 25 11.66 -6.50 -6.51
N CYS A 26 11.80 -6.88 -5.23
CA CYS A 26 12.06 -8.26 -4.83
C CYS A 26 10.81 -9.17 -4.82
N GLN A 27 9.60 -8.67 -5.11
CA GLN A 27 8.41 -9.52 -5.10
C GLN A 27 8.40 -10.49 -6.28
N ASP A 28 7.93 -11.72 -6.04
CA ASP A 28 7.87 -12.79 -7.05
C ASP A 28 6.62 -12.68 -7.94
N TYR A 29 5.56 -11.96 -7.49
CA TYR A 29 4.31 -11.81 -8.24
C TYR A 29 4.50 -10.89 -9.44
N PRO A 30 4.19 -11.33 -10.68
CA PRO A 30 4.53 -10.56 -11.88
C PRO A 30 3.56 -9.41 -12.20
N GLU A 31 2.28 -9.52 -11.81
CA GLU A 31 1.24 -8.56 -12.18
C GLU A 31 1.11 -7.46 -11.11
N ILE A 32 2.16 -6.66 -10.95
CA ILE A 32 2.19 -5.48 -10.08
C ILE A 32 2.33 -4.22 -10.93
N GLU A 33 1.58 -3.19 -10.60
CA GLU A 33 1.89 -1.81 -10.96
C GLU A 33 2.22 -0.99 -9.71
N VAL A 34 3.17 -0.09 -9.82
CA VAL A 34 3.60 0.79 -8.73
C VAL A 34 3.15 2.21 -9.04
N ILE A 35 2.32 2.75 -8.19
CA ILE A 35 1.81 4.12 -8.30
C ILE A 35 2.43 4.96 -7.18
N ILE A 36 3.10 6.06 -7.53
CA ILE A 36 3.74 6.93 -6.54
C ILE A 36 3.15 8.33 -6.63
N LYS A 37 2.51 8.76 -5.55
CA LYS A 37 2.06 10.14 -5.38
C LYS A 37 3.03 10.87 -4.45
N ASP A 38 3.74 11.82 -4.99
CA ASP A 38 4.64 12.68 -4.23
C ASP A 38 4.00 14.03 -3.94
N GLY A 39 4.14 14.52 -2.71
CA GLY A 39 3.54 15.75 -2.19
C GLY A 39 4.39 17.01 -2.40
N GLY A 40 5.42 16.97 -3.25
CA GLY A 40 6.33 18.10 -3.47
C GLY A 40 7.65 17.96 -2.70
N SER A 41 8.25 16.77 -2.69
CA SER A 41 9.52 16.50 -2.00
C SER A 41 10.69 17.33 -2.52
N THR A 42 11.61 17.70 -1.62
CA THR A 42 12.80 18.49 -1.89
C THR A 42 14.10 17.86 -1.36
N ASP A 43 14.01 16.68 -0.76
CA ASP A 43 15.13 15.99 -0.08
C ASP A 43 15.86 14.96 -0.96
N GLY A 44 15.54 14.87 -2.27
CA GLY A 44 16.07 13.87 -3.19
C GLY A 44 15.15 12.67 -3.42
N THR A 45 13.99 12.61 -2.77
CA THR A 45 12.96 11.57 -2.99
C THR A 45 12.60 11.43 -4.48
N LEU A 46 12.44 12.55 -5.20
CA LEU A 46 12.11 12.55 -6.64
C LEU A 46 13.18 11.89 -7.51
N ASP A 47 14.45 12.02 -7.15
CA ASP A 47 15.55 11.42 -7.93
C ASP A 47 15.55 9.90 -7.76
N VAL A 48 15.20 9.42 -6.56
CA VAL A 48 15.00 7.97 -6.31
C VAL A 48 13.83 7.45 -7.12
N ILE A 49 12.69 8.14 -7.16
CA ILE A 49 11.50 7.76 -7.93
C ILE A 49 11.82 7.65 -9.42
N LYS A 50 12.47 8.68 -10.00
CA LYS A 50 12.90 8.67 -11.42
C LYS A 50 13.86 7.52 -11.73
N SER A 51 14.82 7.29 -10.83
CA SER A 51 15.75 6.17 -10.98
C SER A 51 15.04 4.82 -10.95
N TYR A 52 14.05 4.67 -10.08
CA TYR A 52 13.26 3.45 -9.96
C TYR A 52 12.40 3.22 -11.21
N GLU A 53 11.68 4.24 -11.70
CA GLU A 53 10.88 4.16 -12.92
C GLU A 53 11.69 3.60 -14.10
N ASN A 54 12.96 4.03 -14.24
CA ASN A 54 13.81 3.59 -15.36
C ASN A 54 14.36 2.16 -15.21
N LYS A 55 14.35 1.58 -14.02
CA LYS A 55 15.00 0.29 -13.72
C LYS A 55 14.04 -0.81 -13.30
N SER A 56 12.84 -0.45 -12.88
CA SER A 56 11.88 -1.41 -12.35
C SER A 56 11.42 -2.41 -13.39
N LYS A 57 11.24 -3.64 -12.97
CA LYS A 57 10.59 -4.70 -13.77
C LYS A 57 9.07 -4.53 -13.85
N TYR A 58 8.51 -3.67 -13.01
CA TYR A 58 7.08 -3.38 -12.96
C TYR A 58 6.72 -2.09 -13.71
N SER A 59 5.46 -1.95 -14.09
CA SER A 59 4.93 -0.68 -14.59
C SER A 59 4.91 0.34 -13.46
N VAL A 60 5.62 1.45 -13.63
CA VAL A 60 5.68 2.54 -12.65
C VAL A 60 4.99 3.76 -13.23
N ARG A 61 4.09 4.36 -12.46
CA ARG A 61 3.49 5.66 -12.75
C ARG A 61 3.60 6.55 -11.53
N TRP A 62 3.95 7.79 -11.72
CA TRP A 62 4.07 8.72 -10.60
C TRP A 62 3.64 10.13 -10.97
N VAL A 63 3.26 10.88 -9.94
CA VAL A 63 2.91 12.29 -10.03
C VAL A 63 3.50 13.04 -8.84
N ASN A 64 4.03 14.23 -9.11
CA ASN A 64 4.47 15.19 -8.09
C ASN A 64 3.56 16.40 -8.13
N CYS A 65 2.67 16.51 -7.16
CA CYS A 65 1.77 17.65 -7.01
C CYS A 65 1.40 17.83 -5.52
N PRO A 66 1.06 19.05 -5.10
CA PRO A 66 0.57 19.28 -3.74
C PRO A 66 -0.69 18.46 -3.42
N ASP A 67 -0.83 18.16 -2.13
CA ASP A 67 -2.01 17.54 -1.55
C ASP A 67 -2.39 18.22 -0.24
N THR A 68 -3.57 17.89 0.28
CA THR A 68 -4.10 18.44 1.54
C THR A 68 -3.88 17.50 2.73
N GLY A 69 -3.08 16.45 2.54
CA GLY A 69 -2.75 15.45 3.55
C GLY A 69 -2.74 14.02 3.00
N ILE A 70 -2.37 13.06 3.86
CA ILE A 70 -2.09 11.68 3.46
C ILE A 70 -3.27 11.01 2.73
N TYR A 71 -4.51 11.24 3.16
CA TYR A 71 -5.68 10.61 2.55
C TYR A 71 -6.03 11.22 1.19
N ASP A 72 -5.78 12.52 1.01
CA ASP A 72 -5.89 13.17 -0.31
C ASP A 72 -4.81 12.61 -1.26
N ALA A 73 -3.57 12.47 -0.78
CA ALA A 73 -2.50 11.83 -1.54
C ALA A 73 -2.85 10.39 -1.94
N MET A 74 -3.42 9.60 -1.02
CA MET A 74 -3.89 8.24 -1.30
C MET A 74 -4.99 8.22 -2.36
N ASN A 75 -5.97 9.12 -2.27
CA ASN A 75 -7.05 9.24 -3.24
C ASN A 75 -6.53 9.65 -4.63
N GLN A 76 -5.57 10.58 -4.68
CA GLN A 76 -4.91 10.96 -5.93
C GLN A 76 -4.12 9.78 -6.53
N GLY A 77 -3.42 9.00 -5.70
CA GLY A 77 -2.73 7.78 -6.12
C GLY A 77 -3.70 6.72 -6.66
N TYR A 78 -4.83 6.51 -5.97
CA TYR A 78 -5.89 5.62 -6.45
C TYR A 78 -6.39 5.99 -7.83
N ALA A 79 -6.60 7.28 -8.11
CA ALA A 79 -7.08 7.75 -9.41
C ALA A 79 -6.14 7.41 -10.57
N LEU A 80 -4.85 7.18 -10.30
CA LEU A 80 -3.85 6.77 -11.30
C LEU A 80 -3.78 5.24 -11.46
N SER A 81 -4.34 4.49 -10.50
CA SER A 81 -4.22 3.03 -10.46
C SER A 81 -5.23 2.34 -11.37
N THR A 82 -4.88 1.13 -11.88
CA THR A 82 -5.74 0.35 -12.78
C THR A 82 -5.92 -1.11 -12.33
N GLY A 83 -5.19 -1.55 -11.31
CA GLY A 83 -5.21 -2.94 -10.85
C GLY A 83 -6.53 -3.37 -10.22
N ASN A 84 -6.76 -4.66 -10.19
CA ASN A 84 -7.94 -5.29 -9.59
C ASN A 84 -7.91 -5.31 -8.06
N ILE A 85 -6.70 -5.29 -7.50
CA ILE A 85 -6.43 -5.25 -6.06
C ILE A 85 -5.66 -3.97 -5.76
N ILE A 86 -6.06 -3.27 -4.72
CA ILE A 86 -5.45 -2.00 -4.28
C ILE A 86 -4.81 -2.21 -2.92
N ALA A 87 -3.58 -1.74 -2.76
CA ALA A 87 -2.90 -1.62 -1.49
C ALA A 87 -2.20 -0.27 -1.37
N PHE A 88 -2.47 0.44 -0.28
CA PHE A 88 -1.70 1.64 0.09
C PHE A 88 -0.49 1.19 0.91
N PHE A 89 0.69 1.28 0.32
CA PHE A 89 1.88 0.62 0.81
C PHE A 89 3.07 1.59 0.94
N ASN A 90 3.41 1.96 2.16
CA ASN A 90 4.54 2.84 2.46
C ASN A 90 5.59 2.15 3.36
N ASP A 91 5.52 0.85 3.47
CA ASP A 91 6.37 0.00 4.31
C ASP A 91 7.35 -0.85 3.48
N THR A 92 7.91 -1.88 4.09
CA THR A 92 8.86 -2.78 3.45
C THR A 92 8.37 -4.22 3.53
N PHE A 93 8.28 -4.90 2.40
CA PHE A 93 8.02 -6.33 2.39
C PHE A 93 9.18 -7.09 3.02
N THR A 94 8.87 -8.00 3.94
CA THR A 94 9.87 -8.86 4.58
C THR A 94 10.07 -10.19 3.86
N LYS A 95 9.23 -10.49 2.85
CA LYS A 95 9.29 -11.73 2.05
C LYS A 95 8.96 -11.43 0.60
N ASN A 96 9.63 -12.13 -0.31
CA ASN A 96 9.45 -11.94 -1.74
C ASN A 96 8.12 -12.52 -2.26
N ASP A 97 7.54 -13.49 -1.56
CA ASP A 97 6.28 -14.14 -1.91
C ASP A 97 5.03 -13.52 -1.24
N ALA A 98 5.18 -12.33 -0.64
CA ALA A 98 4.11 -11.70 0.13
C ALA A 98 2.89 -11.37 -0.75
N VAL A 99 3.09 -10.69 -1.87
CA VAL A 99 2.01 -10.33 -2.80
C VAL A 99 1.38 -11.58 -3.41
N GLN A 100 2.18 -12.58 -3.80
CA GLN A 100 1.66 -13.84 -4.34
C GLN A 100 0.71 -14.52 -3.34
N LYS A 101 1.08 -14.60 -2.07
CA LYS A 101 0.25 -15.21 -1.02
C LYS A 101 -1.06 -14.45 -0.79
N ILE A 102 -1.02 -13.14 -0.82
CA ILE A 102 -2.22 -12.28 -0.71
C ILE A 102 -3.16 -12.55 -1.88
N VAL A 103 -2.65 -12.54 -3.10
CA VAL A 103 -3.47 -12.79 -4.30
C VAL A 103 -4.05 -14.20 -4.26
N ASP A 104 -3.25 -15.20 -3.95
CA ASP A 104 -3.68 -16.59 -3.80
C ASP A 104 -4.84 -16.73 -2.79
N LEU A 105 -4.75 -16.03 -1.67
CA LEU A 105 -5.77 -16.04 -0.63
C LEU A 105 -7.08 -15.42 -1.14
N ILE A 106 -6.99 -14.29 -1.83
CA ILE A 106 -8.14 -13.58 -2.40
C ILE A 106 -8.82 -14.43 -3.49
N GLU A 107 -8.04 -15.10 -4.36
CA GLU A 107 -8.59 -15.93 -5.43
C GLU A 107 -9.21 -17.24 -4.93
N LYS A 108 -8.62 -17.84 -3.88
CA LYS A 108 -9.07 -19.15 -3.34
C LYS A 108 -10.20 -19.04 -2.33
N THR A 109 -10.51 -17.85 -1.82
CA THR A 109 -11.55 -17.67 -0.80
C THR A 109 -12.82 -17.11 -1.42
N THR A 110 -13.91 -17.83 -1.29
CA THR A 110 -15.24 -17.39 -1.78
C THR A 110 -15.67 -16.12 -1.03
N ASP A 111 -16.28 -15.18 -1.77
CA ASP A 111 -16.79 -13.90 -1.25
C ASP A 111 -15.72 -13.02 -0.54
N CYS A 112 -14.46 -13.29 -0.81
CA CYS A 112 -13.35 -12.51 -0.27
C CYS A 112 -13.30 -11.13 -0.90
N VAL A 113 -13.37 -10.10 -0.09
CA VAL A 113 -13.25 -8.69 -0.54
C VAL A 113 -11.82 -8.17 -0.48
N GLY A 114 -10.94 -8.86 0.23
CA GLY A 114 -9.53 -8.50 0.40
C GLY A 114 -8.83 -9.40 1.40
N ALA A 115 -7.55 -9.15 1.60
CA ALA A 115 -6.72 -9.87 2.55
C ALA A 115 -5.75 -8.93 3.23
N HIS A 116 -5.21 -9.35 4.37
CA HIS A 116 -4.21 -8.61 5.12
C HIS A 116 -3.09 -9.54 5.60
N ALA A 117 -1.97 -8.96 5.99
CA ALA A 117 -0.84 -9.69 6.56
C ALA A 117 -0.54 -9.21 7.99
N ASP A 118 0.38 -9.90 8.65
CA ASP A 118 0.96 -9.44 9.91
C ASP A 118 1.90 -8.25 9.68
N LEU A 119 2.13 -7.44 10.72
CA LEU A 119 3.02 -6.29 10.69
C LEU A 119 4.16 -6.47 11.69
N ILE A 120 5.38 -6.10 11.27
CA ILE A 120 6.58 -6.11 12.10
C ILE A 120 7.08 -4.69 12.28
N TYR A 121 7.23 -4.27 13.53
CA TYR A 121 7.94 -3.03 13.88
C TYR A 121 9.39 -3.39 14.16
N ALA A 122 10.30 -2.83 13.38
CA ALA A 122 11.73 -3.11 13.49
C ALA A 122 12.56 -1.83 13.36
N THR A 123 13.74 -1.85 13.95
CA THR A 123 14.86 -0.98 13.58
C THR A 123 15.85 -1.77 12.73
N ASP A 124 16.89 -1.10 12.23
CA ASP A 124 17.96 -1.78 11.50
C ASP A 124 18.67 -2.88 12.33
N GLU A 125 18.57 -2.79 13.67
CA GLU A 125 19.27 -3.70 14.59
C GLU A 125 18.40 -4.81 15.16
N LYS A 126 17.08 -4.58 15.32
CA LYS A 126 16.20 -5.54 16.00
C LYS A 126 14.72 -5.37 15.67
N ILE A 127 13.98 -6.47 15.83
CA ILE A 127 12.52 -6.47 15.86
C ILE A 127 12.08 -5.94 17.23
N ILE A 128 11.24 -4.87 17.21
CA ILE A 128 10.69 -4.25 18.42
C ILE A 128 9.37 -4.92 18.79
N ARG A 129 8.53 -5.18 17.79
CA ARG A 129 7.18 -5.72 17.99
C ARG A 129 6.76 -6.55 16.79
N TYR A 130 6.16 -7.69 17.07
CA TYR A 130 5.45 -8.48 16.08
C TYR A 130 3.94 -8.37 16.33
N TRP A 131 3.21 -7.81 15.38
CA TRP A 131 1.76 -7.68 15.47
C TRP A 131 1.10 -8.75 14.60
N LYS A 132 0.69 -9.85 15.25
CA LYS A 132 -0.11 -10.90 14.64
C LYS A 132 -1.56 -10.45 14.59
N MET A 133 -2.07 -10.20 13.40
CA MET A 133 -3.45 -9.78 13.20
C MET A 133 -4.42 -10.96 13.23
N GLY A 134 -3.95 -12.14 12.83
CA GLY A 134 -4.75 -13.36 12.81
C GLY A 134 -5.91 -13.31 11.81
N GLN A 135 -6.94 -14.09 12.07
CA GLN A 135 -8.13 -14.08 11.24
C GLN A 135 -9.02 -12.88 11.54
N GLN A 136 -9.77 -12.44 10.53
CA GLN A 136 -10.75 -11.38 10.67
C GLN A 136 -11.72 -11.67 11.83
N LYS A 137 -11.97 -10.64 12.63
CA LYS A 137 -12.97 -10.64 13.70
C LYS A 137 -13.95 -9.51 13.48
N SER A 138 -15.01 -9.49 14.29
CA SER A 138 -15.94 -8.36 14.29
C SER A 138 -15.23 -7.07 14.72
N ILE A 139 -15.47 -5.98 14.01
CA ILE A 139 -14.99 -4.64 14.38
C ILE A 139 -15.47 -4.20 15.74
N TYR A 140 -16.65 -4.67 16.19
CA TYR A 140 -17.19 -4.40 17.52
C TYR A 140 -16.34 -4.97 18.66
N THR A 141 -15.37 -5.84 18.36
CA THR A 141 -14.38 -6.33 19.32
C THR A 141 -13.12 -5.47 19.37
N GLY A 142 -13.08 -4.35 18.66
CA GLY A 142 -11.90 -3.50 18.50
C GLY A 142 -10.83 -4.08 17.59
N TRP A 143 -11.15 -5.15 16.83
CA TRP A 143 -10.20 -5.72 15.89
C TRP A 143 -10.20 -4.93 14.58
N MET A 144 -9.00 -4.68 14.05
CA MET A 144 -8.79 -4.11 12.72
C MET A 144 -7.53 -4.68 12.08
N PRO A 145 -7.50 -4.83 10.74
CA PRO A 145 -6.25 -5.07 10.04
C PRO A 145 -5.35 -3.82 10.11
N GLY A 146 -4.05 -4.03 10.15
CA GLY A 146 -3.11 -2.92 9.98
C GLY A 146 -3.19 -2.39 8.57
N HIS A 147 -3.56 -1.12 8.44
CA HIS A 147 -3.76 -0.48 7.13
C HIS A 147 -2.61 -0.72 6.13
N PRO A 148 -1.31 -0.66 6.50
CA PRO A 148 -0.21 -0.90 5.57
C PRO A 148 -0.17 -2.32 4.98
N THR A 149 -0.88 -3.27 5.58
CA THR A 149 -0.91 -4.67 5.15
C THR A 149 -2.20 -5.05 4.43
N LEU A 150 -3.13 -4.11 4.27
CA LEU A 150 -4.47 -4.35 3.74
C LEU A 150 -4.48 -4.25 2.22
N PHE A 151 -4.91 -5.32 1.58
CA PHE A 151 -5.14 -5.43 0.14
C PHE A 151 -6.63 -5.64 -0.10
N LEU A 152 -7.28 -4.71 -0.78
CA LEU A 152 -8.71 -4.78 -1.08
C LEU A 152 -8.97 -4.85 -2.58
N LYS A 153 -10.01 -5.57 -2.98
CA LYS A 153 -10.49 -5.51 -4.36
C LYS A 153 -10.94 -4.09 -4.70
N ARG A 154 -10.64 -3.65 -5.91
CA ARG A 154 -11.02 -2.32 -6.43
C ARG A 154 -12.52 -2.03 -6.28
N GLU A 155 -13.37 -3.05 -6.51
CA GLU A 155 -14.83 -2.93 -6.38
C GLU A 155 -15.29 -2.39 -5.02
N ILE A 156 -14.49 -2.57 -3.97
CA ILE A 156 -14.80 -2.05 -2.62
C ILE A 156 -14.70 -0.52 -2.61
N TYR A 157 -13.64 0.04 -3.20
CA TYR A 157 -13.50 1.49 -3.34
C TYR A 157 -14.54 2.09 -4.30
N GLU A 158 -14.87 1.39 -5.37
CA GLU A 158 -15.91 1.82 -6.31
C GLU A 158 -17.31 1.82 -5.67
N LYS A 159 -17.57 0.88 -4.78
CA LYS A 159 -18.86 0.74 -4.10
C LYS A 159 -19.03 1.67 -2.91
N TYR A 160 -18.00 1.82 -2.10
CA TYR A 160 -18.09 2.54 -0.82
C TYR A 160 -17.43 3.93 -0.84
N GLY A 161 -16.73 4.26 -1.93
CA GLY A 161 -16.03 5.52 -2.11
C GLY A 161 -14.57 5.44 -1.66
N LEU A 162 -13.93 6.61 -1.58
CA LEU A 162 -12.54 6.77 -1.20
C LEU A 162 -12.44 7.33 0.23
N TYR A 163 -11.21 7.53 0.70
CA TYR A 163 -10.99 8.10 2.03
C TYR A 163 -11.56 9.52 2.12
N LYS A 164 -12.26 9.81 3.21
CA LYS A 164 -12.79 11.15 3.50
C LYS A 164 -11.66 12.07 3.97
N ILE A 165 -11.38 13.11 3.21
CA ILE A 165 -10.27 14.03 3.46
C ILE A 165 -10.51 14.98 4.65
N ASP A 166 -11.74 15.08 5.14
CA ASP A 166 -12.08 15.85 6.35
C ASP A 166 -11.49 15.22 7.62
N TYR A 167 -11.20 13.92 7.60
CA TYR A 167 -10.50 13.24 8.67
C TYR A 167 -8.99 13.44 8.49
N LYS A 168 -8.35 14.18 9.39
CA LYS A 168 -6.89 14.34 9.40
C LYS A 168 -6.16 13.07 9.84
N ILE A 169 -6.81 12.26 10.67
CA ILE A 169 -6.32 10.99 11.23
C ILE A 169 -7.49 10.02 11.20
N SER A 170 -7.20 8.73 10.93
CA SER A 170 -8.17 7.63 11.00
C SER A 170 -9.28 7.61 9.94
N ALA A 171 -9.08 8.21 8.74
CA ALA A 171 -9.98 7.99 7.62
C ALA A 171 -9.94 6.55 7.10
N ASP A 172 -8.82 5.87 7.26
CA ASP A 172 -8.67 4.42 7.03
C ASP A 172 -9.56 3.61 7.97
N TYR A 173 -9.64 3.99 9.25
CA TYR A 173 -10.56 3.37 10.20
C TYR A 173 -12.01 3.61 9.81
N GLU A 174 -12.38 4.85 9.49
CA GLU A 174 -13.74 5.22 9.04
C GLU A 174 -14.16 4.45 7.80
N PHE A 175 -13.23 4.27 6.85
CA PHE A 175 -13.48 3.51 5.62
C PHE A 175 -13.74 2.01 5.89
N MET A 176 -13.15 1.43 6.94
CA MET A 176 -13.28 0.01 7.27
C MET A 176 -14.52 -0.34 8.12
N ILE A 177 -15.26 0.66 8.63
CA ILE A 177 -16.49 0.48 9.42
C ILE A 177 -17.72 0.51 8.53
#